data_3d600affcabdb4a23b4106dc67e3d3df
#
_entry.id   3d600affcabdb4a23b4106dc67e3d3df
#
_cell.length_a   1.000
_cell.length_b   1.000
_cell.length_c   1.000
_cell.angle_alpha   90.00
_cell.angle_beta   90.00
_cell.angle_gamma   90.00
#
_symmetry.space_group_name_H-M   'P 1'
#
loop_
_entity.id
_entity.type
_entity.pdbx_description
1 polymer ?
#
loop_
_entity_poly.entity_id
_entity_poly.type
_entity_poly.pdbx_seq_one_letter_code
_entity_poly.pdbx_strand_id
1 'polypeptide(L)'
;MTGSLFSVFYLKPENCGKFSSIMADLRVKKVKDFSAKLTVPGDKSISHRALMFSALSNGPCEITGFLPGEDCRATRDALAAMGVQFEELGDGGTSIRVHGCRGEFEKSERAIDCGNSGTTMRLLSGILAGCPFETELTGDASLVRRPMKRVQLPLEKMGARIRGKGDRCLPPLKITGRDKLTPIHYDSPVASAQVKSAIMLAALHAEGKTSITEPHPSRDHTERMLNYFLVKNIREGDTVSIWGGQTPESRDIVVPGDISSAAFWIVAAAARDGAHILIDKVGLNPTRIGILGVMIRMGARLIERVDESGCEPMGSIEVIGGKLKATEIGGEEIPTLIDEVPILSVAAALAEGTTVIKDAKELRVKESDRISAVAENLRRMGVPVEEFADGMEITGVEKLKGAEIQSLGDHRIAMAFAIAGLFAEGETIIRGVDCIETSYPGFIRELEQLQVMSR
;
A
#
# COMPACT_ATOMS: atom_id res chain seq x y z
N MET A 1 -11.25 -30.02 -33.26
CA MET A 1 -12.00 -28.77 -33.07
C MET A 1 -13.03 -29.01 -31.97
N THR A 2 -12.72 -28.72 -30.75
CA THR A 2 -13.69 -28.66 -29.65
C THR A 2 -13.29 -27.41 -28.85
N GLY A 3 -13.98 -26.30 -29.19
CA GLY A 3 -13.82 -25.05 -28.46
C GLY A 3 -14.45 -25.19 -27.08
N SER A 4 -13.65 -25.27 -26.06
CA SER A 4 -14.08 -25.11 -24.68
C SER A 4 -14.45 -23.62 -24.49
N LEU A 5 -15.74 -23.34 -24.37
CA LEU A 5 -16.29 -22.04 -23.93
C LEU A 5 -15.93 -21.88 -22.46
N PHE A 6 -14.83 -21.17 -22.19
CA PHE A 6 -14.53 -20.68 -20.86
C PHE A 6 -15.53 -19.58 -20.51
N SER A 7 -16.40 -19.81 -19.54
CA SER A 7 -17.26 -18.81 -18.97
C SER A 7 -16.39 -17.86 -18.16
N VAL A 8 -16.05 -16.69 -18.73
CA VAL A 8 -15.34 -15.62 -18.02
C VAL A 8 -16.36 -14.89 -17.17
N PHE A 9 -16.24 -14.98 -15.87
CA PHE A 9 -17.09 -14.27 -14.93
C PHE A 9 -16.44 -12.93 -14.54
N TYR A 10 -17.26 -11.87 -14.53
CA TYR A 10 -16.86 -10.54 -14.09
C TYR A 10 -17.15 -10.38 -12.59
N LEU A 11 -16.12 -10.21 -11.79
CA LEU A 11 -16.26 -9.79 -10.40
C LEU A 11 -16.30 -8.25 -10.39
N LYS A 12 -17.48 -7.66 -10.16
CA LYS A 12 -17.64 -6.20 -10.06
C LYS A 12 -17.73 -5.77 -8.60
N PRO A 13 -17.03 -4.72 -8.19
CA PRO A 13 -17.29 -4.07 -6.91
C PRO A 13 -18.62 -3.30 -7.00
N GLU A 14 -19.65 -3.72 -6.25
CA GLU A 14 -20.89 -2.98 -6.08
C GLU A 14 -21.03 -2.47 -4.64
N ASN A 15 -21.69 -1.33 -4.51
CA ASN A 15 -21.87 -0.46 -3.35
C ASN A 15 -21.93 -1.13 -1.96
N CYS A 16 -21.18 -0.54 -1.05
CA CYS A 16 -21.05 -0.88 0.37
C CYS A 16 -22.28 -0.43 1.16
N GLY A 17 -23.08 -1.38 1.68
CA GLY A 17 -24.06 -1.15 2.74
C GLY A 17 -23.41 -1.30 4.11
N LYS A 18 -23.76 -0.43 5.07
CA LYS A 18 -23.25 -0.44 6.45
C LYS A 18 -23.52 -1.78 7.12
N PHE A 19 -22.48 -2.47 7.57
CA PHE A 19 -22.57 -3.63 8.43
C PHE A 19 -22.25 -3.25 9.88
N SER A 20 -23.02 -3.83 10.79
CA SER A 20 -22.93 -3.75 12.25
C SER A 20 -21.64 -4.43 12.74
N SER A 21 -20.92 -3.81 13.67
CA SER A 21 -19.68 -4.27 14.28
C SER A 21 -19.89 -5.50 15.18
N ILE A 22 -19.71 -6.67 14.63
CA ILE A 22 -19.31 -7.88 15.35
C ILE A 22 -18.00 -8.29 14.68
N MET A 23 -16.93 -8.52 15.44
CA MET A 23 -15.65 -9.04 14.89
C MET A 23 -15.98 -10.25 13.99
N ALA A 24 -16.05 -10.03 12.70
CA ALA A 24 -16.48 -11.06 11.77
C ALA A 24 -15.30 -12.01 11.53
N ASP A 25 -15.53 -13.30 11.75
CA ASP A 25 -14.59 -14.35 11.37
C ASP A 25 -14.87 -14.74 9.92
N LEU A 26 -13.84 -14.82 9.12
CA LEU A 26 -13.94 -15.32 7.76
C LEU A 26 -13.63 -16.82 7.72
N ARG A 27 -14.54 -17.60 7.14
CA ARG A 27 -14.37 -19.05 6.93
C ARG A 27 -14.04 -19.32 5.48
N VAL A 28 -12.90 -19.93 5.25
CA VAL A 28 -12.40 -20.25 3.91
C VAL A 28 -12.27 -21.76 3.75
N LYS A 29 -12.74 -22.27 2.60
CA LYS A 29 -12.63 -23.67 2.21
C LYS A 29 -11.83 -23.79 0.95
N LYS A 30 -11.22 -24.97 0.76
CA LYS A 30 -10.46 -25.31 -0.42
C LYS A 30 -11.33 -25.15 -1.69
N VAL A 31 -10.76 -24.50 -2.69
CA VAL A 31 -11.36 -24.42 -4.03
C VAL A 31 -10.59 -25.32 -4.98
N LYS A 32 -11.21 -25.67 -6.12
CA LYS A 32 -10.54 -26.37 -7.23
C LYS A 32 -9.85 -25.35 -8.14
N ASP A 33 -9.91 -25.54 -9.42
CA ASP A 33 -9.49 -24.60 -10.45
C ASP A 33 -10.52 -23.47 -10.62
N PHE A 34 -10.06 -22.32 -11.07
CA PHE A 34 -10.93 -21.18 -11.34
C PHE A 34 -10.38 -20.31 -12.48
N SER A 35 -11.29 -19.62 -13.15
CA SER A 35 -10.95 -18.58 -14.11
C SER A 35 -11.73 -17.33 -13.82
N ALA A 36 -11.06 -16.20 -13.80
CA ALA A 36 -11.70 -14.92 -13.48
C ALA A 36 -11.08 -13.75 -14.27
N LYS A 37 -11.91 -12.74 -14.52
CA LYS A 37 -11.46 -11.41 -14.89
C LYS A 37 -11.87 -10.47 -13.79
N LEU A 38 -10.93 -9.68 -13.26
CA LEU A 38 -11.18 -8.78 -12.14
C LEU A 38 -10.42 -7.47 -12.29
N THR A 39 -10.88 -6.47 -11.54
CA THR A 39 -10.18 -5.23 -11.27
C THR A 39 -10.04 -5.11 -9.77
N VAL A 40 -8.87 -4.71 -9.29
CA VAL A 40 -8.63 -4.49 -7.86
C VAL A 40 -8.89 -3.04 -7.48
N PRO A 41 -9.14 -2.73 -6.20
CA PRO A 41 -9.28 -1.35 -5.73
C PRO A 41 -8.07 -0.49 -6.07
N GLY A 42 -8.29 0.81 -6.14
CA GLY A 42 -7.24 1.79 -6.43
C GLY A 42 -6.05 1.70 -5.49
N ASP A 43 -4.86 2.03 -5.99
CA ASP A 43 -3.63 2.02 -5.20
C ASP A 43 -3.73 3.00 -4.02
N LYS A 44 -3.52 2.48 -2.81
CA LYS A 44 -3.59 3.23 -1.56
C LYS A 44 -2.58 4.37 -1.53
N SER A 45 -1.32 4.10 -1.90
CA SER A 45 -0.23 5.07 -1.87
C SER A 45 -0.42 6.20 -2.85
N ILE A 46 -0.98 5.90 -4.02
CA ILE A 46 -1.33 6.88 -5.06
C ILE A 46 -2.56 7.67 -4.64
N SER A 47 -3.60 7.03 -4.07
CA SER A 47 -4.81 7.70 -3.58
C SER A 47 -4.52 8.76 -2.52
N HIS A 48 -3.67 8.45 -1.53
CA HIS A 48 -3.21 9.44 -0.53
C HIS A 48 -2.56 10.65 -1.20
N ARG A 49 -1.66 10.40 -2.14
CA ARG A 49 -0.91 11.45 -2.83
C ARG A 49 -1.80 12.25 -3.78
N ALA A 50 -2.73 11.58 -4.46
CA ALA A 50 -3.70 12.25 -5.32
C ALA A 50 -4.47 13.32 -4.55
N LEU A 51 -4.99 13.01 -3.35
CA LEU A 51 -5.64 14.00 -2.49
C LEU A 51 -4.70 15.15 -2.10
N MET A 52 -3.47 14.83 -1.68
CA MET A 52 -2.51 15.84 -1.19
C MET A 52 -2.02 16.76 -2.30
N PHE A 53 -1.68 16.22 -3.48
CA PHE A 53 -1.22 17.05 -4.61
C PHE A 53 -2.35 17.85 -5.23
N SER A 54 -3.56 17.28 -5.31
CA SER A 54 -4.74 18.04 -5.73
C SER A 54 -5.07 19.17 -4.76
N ALA A 55 -4.94 18.96 -3.44
CA ALA A 55 -5.12 20.01 -2.44
C ALA A 55 -4.07 21.14 -2.58
N LEU A 56 -2.82 20.79 -2.88
CA LEU A 56 -1.73 21.74 -3.11
C LEU A 56 -1.83 22.48 -4.45
N SER A 57 -2.64 21.99 -5.40
CA SER A 57 -2.71 22.53 -6.76
C SER A 57 -3.42 23.87 -6.85
N ASN A 58 -3.27 24.53 -8.01
CA ASN A 58 -3.81 25.86 -8.29
C ASN A 58 -5.27 25.86 -8.76
N GLY A 59 -5.96 24.71 -8.78
CA GLY A 59 -7.34 24.59 -9.24
C GLY A 59 -7.97 23.23 -8.95
N PRO A 60 -9.19 22.97 -9.43
CA PRO A 60 -9.86 21.70 -9.19
C PRO A 60 -9.18 20.55 -9.94
N CYS A 61 -9.18 19.36 -9.33
CA CYS A 61 -8.71 18.11 -9.90
C CYS A 61 -9.76 17.02 -9.71
N GLU A 62 -10.03 16.24 -10.75
CA GLU A 62 -10.85 15.03 -10.64
C GLU A 62 -9.94 13.82 -10.44
N ILE A 63 -10.25 13.02 -9.42
CA ILE A 63 -9.56 11.78 -9.11
C ILE A 63 -10.52 10.63 -9.38
N THR A 64 -10.19 9.74 -10.32
CA THR A 64 -10.95 8.54 -10.62
C THR A 64 -10.17 7.29 -10.22
N GLY A 65 -10.87 6.18 -9.90
CA GLY A 65 -10.23 4.97 -9.37
C GLY A 65 -9.72 5.12 -7.95
N PHE A 66 -10.12 6.17 -7.23
CA PHE A 66 -9.73 6.43 -5.84
C PHE A 66 -10.10 5.27 -4.92
N LEU A 67 -9.20 4.94 -3.98
CA LEU A 67 -9.47 3.96 -2.94
C LEU A 67 -10.30 4.58 -1.80
N PRO A 68 -11.59 4.23 -1.63
CA PRO A 68 -12.41 4.72 -0.53
C PRO A 68 -12.18 3.95 0.79
N GLY A 69 -10.95 3.47 1.03
CA GLY A 69 -10.55 2.80 2.26
C GLY A 69 -10.34 3.77 3.43
N GLU A 70 -10.37 3.27 4.66
CA GLU A 70 -10.29 4.09 5.88
C GLU A 70 -9.04 4.98 5.93
N ASP A 71 -7.87 4.45 5.54
CA ASP A 71 -6.62 5.21 5.51
C ASP A 71 -6.72 6.44 4.58
N CYS A 72 -7.30 6.28 3.38
CA CYS A 72 -7.44 7.36 2.41
C CYS A 72 -8.53 8.36 2.83
N ARG A 73 -9.60 7.88 3.48
CA ARG A 73 -10.61 8.76 4.10
C ARG A 73 -10.00 9.61 5.20
N ALA A 74 -9.14 9.05 6.04
CA ALA A 74 -8.42 9.83 7.06
C ALA A 74 -7.57 10.96 6.43
N THR A 75 -6.96 10.76 5.25
CA THR A 75 -6.27 11.82 4.52
C THR A 75 -7.23 12.89 4.01
N ARG A 76 -8.37 12.49 3.42
CA ARG A 76 -9.41 13.41 2.95
C ARG A 76 -9.92 14.27 4.11
N ASP A 77 -10.27 13.63 5.22
CA ASP A 77 -10.85 14.30 6.38
C ASP A 77 -9.83 15.22 7.06
N ALA A 78 -8.56 14.83 7.09
CA ALA A 78 -7.46 15.67 7.55
C ALA A 78 -7.30 16.95 6.70
N LEU A 79 -7.33 16.82 5.37
CA LEU A 79 -7.27 17.97 4.45
C LEU A 79 -8.54 18.82 4.52
N ALA A 80 -9.72 18.22 4.68
CA ALA A 80 -10.97 18.93 4.90
C ALA A 80 -10.94 19.76 6.20
N ALA A 81 -10.35 19.23 7.29
CA ALA A 81 -10.14 19.96 8.53
C ALA A 81 -9.15 21.15 8.38
N MET A 82 -8.40 21.17 7.27
CA MET A 82 -7.49 22.24 6.88
C MET A 82 -8.09 23.16 5.78
N GLY A 83 -9.42 23.13 5.56
CA GLY A 83 -10.14 24.02 4.65
C GLY A 83 -10.28 23.51 3.21
N VAL A 84 -9.75 22.35 2.86
CA VAL A 84 -9.88 21.79 1.49
C VAL A 84 -11.30 21.31 1.24
N GLN A 85 -11.88 21.69 0.11
CA GLN A 85 -13.23 21.28 -0.30
C GLN A 85 -13.19 20.06 -1.20
N PHE A 86 -14.13 19.12 -0.98
CA PHE A 86 -14.26 17.87 -1.71
C PHE A 86 -15.70 17.68 -2.21
N GLU A 87 -15.84 17.16 -3.44
CA GLU A 87 -17.12 16.74 -4.02
C GLU A 87 -17.04 15.26 -4.41
N GLU A 88 -17.96 14.44 -3.92
CA GLU A 88 -18.08 13.05 -4.39
C GLU A 88 -18.82 13.06 -5.75
N LEU A 89 -18.20 12.44 -6.76
CA LEU A 89 -18.70 12.43 -8.15
C LEU A 89 -19.50 11.16 -8.50
N GLY A 90 -20.13 10.52 -7.51
CA GLY A 90 -20.89 9.28 -7.67
C GLY A 90 -20.06 8.02 -7.38
N ASP A 91 -20.56 6.86 -7.79
CA ASP A 91 -19.86 5.56 -7.79
C ASP A 91 -19.20 5.11 -6.45
N GLY A 92 -19.90 5.31 -5.33
CA GLY A 92 -19.47 4.74 -4.04
C GLY A 92 -18.14 5.30 -3.50
N GLY A 93 -17.77 6.53 -3.90
CA GLY A 93 -16.58 7.23 -3.40
C GLY A 93 -15.29 6.89 -4.14
N THR A 94 -15.38 6.22 -5.30
CA THR A 94 -14.22 5.94 -6.16
C THR A 94 -13.84 7.08 -7.09
N SER A 95 -14.70 8.11 -7.19
CA SER A 95 -14.47 9.35 -7.95
C SER A 95 -14.72 10.55 -7.06
N ILE A 96 -13.75 11.46 -6.99
CA ILE A 96 -13.79 12.63 -6.11
C ILE A 96 -13.15 13.82 -6.79
N ARG A 97 -13.79 14.99 -6.67
CA ARG A 97 -13.20 16.28 -7.06
C ARG A 97 -12.62 16.96 -5.84
N VAL A 98 -11.39 17.45 -5.96
CA VAL A 98 -10.65 18.18 -4.92
C VAL A 98 -10.45 19.60 -5.42
N HIS A 99 -10.87 20.60 -4.63
CA HIS A 99 -10.62 22.00 -4.93
C HIS A 99 -9.27 22.41 -4.33
N GLY A 100 -8.27 22.57 -5.20
CA GLY A 100 -6.92 22.96 -4.80
C GLY A 100 -6.87 24.35 -4.16
N CYS A 101 -6.14 24.47 -3.06
CA CYS A 101 -6.00 25.70 -2.28
C CYS A 101 -4.60 26.36 -2.44
N ARG A 102 -3.78 25.94 -3.41
CA ARG A 102 -2.42 26.45 -3.67
C ARG A 102 -1.48 26.33 -2.47
N GLY A 103 -1.76 25.40 -1.54
CA GLY A 103 -1.02 25.30 -0.29
C GLY A 103 -1.43 26.30 0.79
N GLU A 104 -2.46 27.09 0.57
CA GLU A 104 -3.04 28.04 1.54
C GLU A 104 -4.02 27.30 2.46
N PHE A 105 -3.48 26.54 3.39
CA PHE A 105 -4.27 25.76 4.34
C PHE A 105 -4.70 26.59 5.54
N GLU A 106 -5.87 26.22 6.08
CA GLU A 106 -6.39 26.79 7.32
C GLU A 106 -5.92 25.99 8.54
N LYS A 107 -5.77 26.67 9.68
CA LYS A 107 -5.49 26.00 10.93
C LYS A 107 -6.72 25.21 11.40
N SER A 108 -6.56 23.91 11.60
CA SER A 108 -7.61 23.09 12.23
C SER A 108 -7.86 23.52 13.69
N GLU A 109 -9.12 23.64 14.07
CA GLU A 109 -9.52 23.97 15.46
C GLU A 109 -9.29 22.80 16.44
N ARG A 110 -9.21 21.58 15.92
CA ARG A 110 -9.06 20.34 16.70
C ARG A 110 -7.83 19.55 16.23
N ALA A 111 -7.39 18.62 17.08
CA ALA A 111 -6.41 17.65 16.66
C ALA A 111 -6.93 16.87 15.45
N ILE A 112 -6.09 16.71 14.43
CA ILE A 112 -6.41 15.96 13.21
C ILE A 112 -6.17 14.48 13.51
N ASP A 113 -7.22 13.68 13.36
CA ASP A 113 -7.15 12.23 13.51
C ASP A 113 -6.73 11.57 12.20
N CYS A 114 -5.58 10.92 12.21
CA CYS A 114 -5.05 10.15 11.07
C CYS A 114 -5.53 8.69 11.06
N GLY A 115 -6.42 8.28 11.97
CA GLY A 115 -6.87 6.90 12.12
C GLY A 115 -5.70 5.93 12.32
N ASN A 116 -5.62 4.86 11.53
CA ASN A 116 -4.49 3.93 11.50
C ASN A 116 -3.41 4.34 10.47
N SER A 117 -3.63 5.42 9.71
CA SER A 117 -2.80 5.78 8.55
C SER A 117 -1.46 6.41 8.90
N GLY A 118 -0.41 5.60 8.93
CA GLY A 118 0.97 6.12 9.01
C GLY A 118 1.37 6.95 7.78
N THR A 119 0.74 6.73 6.62
CA THR A 119 0.97 7.53 5.41
C THR A 119 0.42 8.94 5.58
N THR A 120 -0.84 9.06 6.01
CA THR A 120 -1.45 10.36 6.31
C THR A 120 -0.58 11.16 7.26
N MET A 121 -0.25 10.60 8.42
CA MET A 121 0.52 11.31 9.46
C MET A 121 1.89 11.77 8.95
N ARG A 122 2.63 10.91 8.26
CA ARG A 122 4.00 11.24 7.82
C ARG A 122 4.03 12.25 6.67
N LEU A 123 3.18 12.07 5.65
CA LEU A 123 3.16 12.96 4.50
C LEU A 123 2.56 14.32 4.87
N LEU A 124 1.48 14.32 5.65
CA LEU A 124 0.87 15.56 6.15
C LEU A 124 1.82 16.35 7.04
N SER A 125 2.71 15.68 7.80
CA SER A 125 3.77 16.38 8.55
C SER A 125 4.67 17.20 7.62
N GLY A 126 4.94 16.73 6.40
CA GLY A 126 5.69 17.47 5.38
C GLY A 126 4.93 18.72 4.91
N ILE A 127 3.64 18.61 4.63
CA ILE A 127 2.78 19.76 4.26
C ILE A 127 2.72 20.78 5.43
N LEU A 128 2.41 20.30 6.63
CA LEU A 128 2.28 21.14 7.82
C LEU A 128 3.59 21.84 8.23
N ALA A 129 4.74 21.30 7.86
CA ALA A 129 6.02 21.99 8.06
C ALA A 129 6.08 23.33 7.34
N GLY A 130 5.40 23.48 6.20
CA GLY A 130 5.27 24.71 5.43
C GLY A 130 4.11 25.64 5.87
N CYS A 131 3.32 25.26 6.86
CA CYS A 131 2.17 26.05 7.32
C CYS A 131 2.54 26.88 8.57
N PRO A 132 2.32 28.23 8.61
CA PRO A 132 2.79 29.09 9.68
C PRO A 132 1.91 29.06 10.95
N PHE A 133 1.46 27.88 11.34
CA PHE A 133 0.64 27.65 12.53
C PHE A 133 0.98 26.32 13.21
N GLU A 134 0.45 26.11 14.40
CA GLU A 134 0.60 24.86 15.15
C GLU A 134 -0.62 23.96 14.89
N THR A 135 -0.36 22.69 14.56
CA THR A 135 -1.37 21.64 14.39
C THR A 135 -0.99 20.41 15.19
N GLU A 136 -1.97 19.75 15.79
CA GLU A 136 -1.80 18.46 16.45
C GLU A 136 -2.31 17.31 15.56
N LEU A 137 -1.47 16.29 15.36
CA LEU A 137 -1.83 15.04 14.67
C LEU A 137 -1.93 13.91 15.69
N THR A 138 -3.03 13.17 15.65
CA THR A 138 -3.26 11.97 16.47
C THR A 138 -3.68 10.79 15.60
N GLY A 139 -4.01 9.66 16.21
CA GLY A 139 -4.52 8.48 15.54
C GLY A 139 -4.92 7.40 16.53
N ASP A 140 -5.22 6.21 16.02
CA ASP A 140 -5.67 5.08 16.81
C ASP A 140 -4.57 4.49 17.73
N ALA A 141 -4.95 3.48 18.51
CA ALA A 141 -4.05 2.81 19.46
C ALA A 141 -2.83 2.13 18.79
N SER A 142 -2.92 1.77 17.50
CA SER A 142 -1.81 1.22 16.73
C SER A 142 -0.89 2.33 16.24
N LEU A 143 -1.45 3.38 15.61
CA LEU A 143 -0.66 4.46 15.03
C LEU A 143 0.14 5.23 16.08
N VAL A 144 -0.43 5.46 17.26
CA VAL A 144 0.26 6.19 18.35
C VAL A 144 1.48 5.46 18.93
N ARG A 145 1.71 4.22 18.57
CA ARG A 145 2.90 3.44 18.96
C ARG A 145 4.00 3.46 17.89
N ARG A 146 3.69 3.94 16.68
CA ARG A 146 4.64 3.96 15.55
C ARG A 146 5.61 5.13 15.67
N PRO A 147 6.93 4.92 15.49
CA PRO A 147 7.92 5.98 15.59
C PRO A 147 7.82 6.97 14.43
N MET A 148 7.88 8.28 14.76
CA MET A 148 7.85 9.38 13.80
C MET A 148 9.17 10.14 13.72
N LYS A 149 10.18 9.75 14.49
CA LYS A 149 11.49 10.40 14.55
C LYS A 149 12.16 10.53 13.18
N ARG A 150 12.00 9.54 12.29
CA ARG A 150 12.60 9.60 10.92
C ARG A 150 12.01 10.69 10.04
N VAL A 151 10.79 11.16 10.32
CA VAL A 151 10.18 12.32 9.64
C VAL A 151 10.49 13.60 10.39
N GLN A 152 10.46 13.56 11.73
CA GLN A 152 10.81 14.70 12.59
C GLN A 152 12.18 15.27 12.23
N LEU A 153 13.23 14.45 12.23
CA LEU A 153 14.61 14.91 12.09
C LEU A 153 14.86 15.75 10.83
N PRO A 154 14.50 15.31 9.60
CA PRO A 154 14.71 16.13 8.42
C PRO A 154 13.82 17.38 8.40
N LEU A 155 12.57 17.32 8.85
CA LEU A 155 11.68 18.49 8.85
C LEU A 155 12.14 19.54 9.87
N GLU A 156 12.71 19.15 11.01
CA GLU A 156 13.32 20.10 11.96
C GLU A 156 14.59 20.74 11.39
N LYS A 157 15.39 20.00 10.60
CA LYS A 157 16.52 20.62 9.86
C LYS A 157 16.04 21.66 8.84
N MET A 158 14.83 21.48 8.27
CA MET A 158 14.21 22.47 7.38
C MET A 158 13.59 23.66 8.13
N GLY A 159 13.53 23.62 9.46
CA GLY A 159 13.09 24.73 10.31
C GLY A 159 11.70 24.57 10.94
N ALA A 160 10.97 23.48 10.69
CA ALA A 160 9.77 23.15 11.43
C ALA A 160 10.11 22.75 12.88
N ARG A 161 9.12 22.77 13.77
CA ARG A 161 9.27 22.23 15.13
C ARG A 161 8.25 21.11 15.31
N ILE A 162 8.73 19.90 15.64
CA ILE A 162 7.86 18.72 15.82
C ILE A 162 8.10 18.15 17.21
N ARG A 163 7.03 18.00 17.99
CA ARG A 163 7.08 17.41 19.33
C ARG A 163 6.17 16.19 19.39
N GLY A 164 6.71 15.08 19.84
CA GLY A 164 6.00 13.82 20.14
C GLY A 164 6.47 13.26 21.47
N LYS A 165 5.98 12.09 21.86
CA LYS A 165 6.31 11.41 23.12
C LYS A 165 7.63 10.62 23.02
N GLY A 166 8.54 10.86 23.98
CA GLY A 166 9.79 10.11 24.14
C GLY A 166 10.77 10.23 22.96
N ASP A 167 11.86 9.48 23.04
CA ASP A 167 12.98 9.58 22.07
C ASP A 167 12.63 9.09 20.65
N ARG A 168 11.54 8.32 20.51
CA ARG A 168 11.04 7.84 19.21
C ARG A 168 10.07 8.81 18.55
N CYS A 169 9.75 9.95 19.20
CA CYS A 169 8.76 10.92 18.74
C CYS A 169 7.41 10.24 18.42
N LEU A 170 6.82 9.57 19.42
CA LEU A 170 5.53 8.89 19.24
C LEU A 170 4.39 9.92 19.24
N PRO A 171 3.31 9.69 18.44
CA PRO A 171 2.12 10.56 18.46
C PRO A 171 1.43 10.60 19.85
N PRO A 172 0.61 11.66 20.14
CA PRO A 172 0.29 12.76 19.24
C PRO A 172 1.48 13.66 18.92
N LEU A 173 1.50 14.16 17.66
CA LEU A 173 2.53 15.08 17.20
C LEU A 173 2.00 16.50 17.23
N LYS A 174 2.74 17.45 17.85
CA LYS A 174 2.52 18.88 17.67
C LYS A 174 3.54 19.42 16.69
N ILE A 175 3.04 19.94 15.58
CA ILE A 175 3.84 20.45 14.47
C ILE A 175 3.61 21.96 14.37
N THR A 176 4.67 22.73 14.53
CA THR A 176 4.68 24.18 14.27
C THR A 176 5.50 24.41 13.01
N GLY A 177 4.82 24.77 11.92
CA GLY A 177 5.45 25.04 10.64
C GLY A 177 5.87 26.50 10.47
N ARG A 178 6.37 26.82 9.25
CA ARG A 178 6.82 28.17 8.85
C ARG A 178 6.52 28.39 7.38
N ASP A 179 6.21 29.63 6.99
CA ASP A 179 6.00 30.02 5.58
C ASP A 179 7.20 29.71 4.68
N LYS A 180 8.41 29.84 5.24
CA LYS A 180 9.66 29.63 4.53
C LYS A 180 10.51 28.62 5.27
N LEU A 181 10.77 27.52 4.59
CA LEU A 181 11.65 26.47 5.07
C LEU A 181 13.05 26.63 4.48
N THR A 182 14.03 26.12 5.21
CA THR A 182 15.43 26.06 4.75
C THR A 182 15.61 24.84 3.86
N PRO A 183 16.15 24.97 2.64
CA PRO A 183 16.50 23.82 1.83
C PRO A 183 17.64 23.02 2.47
N ILE A 184 17.59 21.70 2.35
CA ILE A 184 18.59 20.79 2.93
C ILE A 184 19.10 19.78 1.92
N HIS A 185 20.30 19.25 2.16
CA HIS A 185 20.70 17.95 1.67
C HIS A 185 20.50 16.92 2.81
N TYR A 186 19.78 15.85 2.54
CA TYR A 186 19.47 14.82 3.52
C TYR A 186 19.91 13.45 3.06
N ASP A 187 20.93 12.90 3.70
CA ASP A 187 21.31 11.50 3.55
C ASP A 187 20.40 10.65 4.44
N SER A 188 19.50 9.90 3.81
CA SER A 188 18.55 9.06 4.52
C SER A 188 19.24 7.79 5.00
N PRO A 189 19.17 7.46 6.30
CA PRO A 189 19.83 6.27 6.83
C PRO A 189 19.17 4.97 6.37
N VAL A 190 17.96 5.04 5.83
CA VAL A 190 17.18 3.92 5.31
C VAL A 190 16.39 4.34 4.07
N ALA A 191 16.14 3.42 3.15
CA ALA A 191 15.23 3.62 2.03
C ALA A 191 13.78 3.75 2.55
N SER A 192 13.19 4.93 2.40
CA SER A 192 11.84 5.19 2.90
C SER A 192 11.08 6.18 2.04
N ALA A 193 10.20 5.69 1.19
CA ALA A 193 9.35 6.54 0.36
C ALA A 193 8.52 7.55 1.16
N GLN A 194 8.10 7.23 2.38
CA GLN A 194 7.32 8.15 3.22
C GLN A 194 8.18 9.30 3.76
N VAL A 195 9.41 9.02 4.18
CA VAL A 195 10.36 10.06 4.62
C VAL A 195 10.72 10.97 3.46
N LYS A 196 11.08 10.39 2.31
CA LYS A 196 11.35 11.12 1.07
C LYS A 196 10.17 12.00 0.67
N SER A 197 8.96 11.44 0.64
CA SER A 197 7.74 12.19 0.31
C SER A 197 7.49 13.36 1.27
N ALA A 198 7.66 13.17 2.58
CA ALA A 198 7.48 14.24 3.56
C ALA A 198 8.47 15.40 3.34
N ILE A 199 9.74 15.08 3.06
CA ILE A 199 10.77 16.10 2.76
C ILE A 199 10.45 16.82 1.45
N MET A 200 10.02 16.09 0.40
CA MET A 200 9.69 16.68 -0.91
C MET A 200 8.46 17.60 -0.82
N LEU A 201 7.43 17.23 -0.04
CA LEU A 201 6.26 18.06 0.21
C LEU A 201 6.64 19.33 1.00
N ALA A 202 7.47 19.22 2.02
CA ALA A 202 7.99 20.37 2.75
C ALA A 202 8.86 21.27 1.87
N ALA A 203 9.62 20.67 0.96
CA ALA A 203 10.52 21.41 0.07
C ALA A 203 9.81 22.35 -0.90
N LEU A 204 8.51 22.18 -1.16
CA LEU A 204 7.70 23.14 -1.94
C LEU A 204 7.70 24.54 -1.28
N HIS A 205 7.82 24.59 0.05
CA HIS A 205 7.89 25.81 0.85
C HIS A 205 9.33 26.26 1.18
N ALA A 206 10.35 25.62 0.61
CA ALA A 206 11.74 25.99 0.84
C ALA A 206 12.24 27.06 -0.16
N GLU A 207 13.19 27.89 0.25
CA GLU A 207 13.83 28.86 -0.64
C GLU A 207 15.10 28.26 -1.27
N GLY A 208 14.95 27.44 -2.32
CA GLY A 208 16.07 26.85 -3.05
C GLY A 208 15.94 25.34 -3.30
N LYS A 209 17.08 24.69 -3.50
CA LYS A 209 17.16 23.25 -3.86
C LYS A 209 17.26 22.41 -2.58
N THR A 210 16.31 21.51 -2.38
CA THR A 210 16.39 20.40 -1.41
C THR A 210 16.73 19.12 -2.12
N SER A 211 17.60 18.28 -1.55
CA SER A 211 17.98 16.98 -2.11
C SER A 211 17.97 15.89 -1.05
N ILE A 212 17.58 14.69 -1.46
CA ILE A 212 17.49 13.50 -0.60
C ILE A 212 18.26 12.37 -1.29
N THR A 213 19.26 11.80 -0.60
CA THR A 213 19.97 10.60 -1.04
C THR A 213 19.51 9.41 -0.21
N GLU A 214 19.08 8.33 -0.87
CA GLU A 214 18.67 7.08 -0.23
C GLU A 214 19.76 6.01 -0.42
N PRO A 215 19.95 5.07 0.52
CA PRO A 215 20.92 3.99 0.35
C PRO A 215 20.56 3.04 -0.80
N HIS A 216 19.26 2.91 -1.11
CA HIS A 216 18.67 2.19 -2.24
C HIS A 216 17.42 2.93 -2.67
N PRO A 217 17.04 2.92 -3.96
CA PRO A 217 15.84 3.58 -4.44
C PRO A 217 14.58 3.05 -3.74
N SER A 218 13.80 3.93 -3.13
CA SER A 218 12.46 3.63 -2.67
C SER A 218 11.42 4.00 -3.73
N ARG A 219 10.14 3.65 -3.48
CA ARG A 219 9.00 3.96 -4.36
C ARG A 219 9.00 5.41 -4.80
N ASP A 220 8.74 5.67 -6.09
CA ASP A 220 8.88 6.97 -6.75
C ASP A 220 7.55 7.69 -7.06
N HIS A 221 6.44 7.26 -6.46
CA HIS A 221 5.13 7.86 -6.70
C HIS A 221 5.10 9.38 -6.49
N THR A 222 5.84 9.91 -5.50
CA THR A 222 5.90 11.34 -5.23
C THR A 222 6.60 12.09 -6.34
N GLU A 223 7.73 11.58 -6.83
CA GLU A 223 8.49 12.15 -7.93
C GLU A 223 7.67 12.19 -9.22
N ARG A 224 7.01 11.06 -9.56
CA ARG A 224 6.15 10.95 -10.74
C ARG A 224 4.98 11.93 -10.67
N MET A 225 4.28 11.96 -9.54
CA MET A 225 3.13 12.84 -9.38
C MET A 225 3.54 14.31 -9.37
N LEU A 226 4.66 14.70 -8.74
CA LEU A 226 5.19 16.05 -8.84
C LEU A 226 5.47 16.45 -10.29
N ASN A 227 6.13 15.58 -11.06
CA ASN A 227 6.36 15.82 -12.48
C ASN A 227 5.05 15.94 -13.28
N TYR A 228 4.06 15.09 -12.96
CA TYR A 228 2.75 15.14 -13.59
C TYR A 228 2.02 16.46 -13.30
N PHE A 229 2.14 16.98 -12.08
CA PHE A 229 1.63 18.28 -11.67
C PHE A 229 2.56 19.46 -12.03
N LEU A 230 3.52 19.25 -12.95
CA LEU A 230 4.47 20.21 -13.46
C LEU A 230 5.40 20.83 -12.40
N VAL A 231 5.61 20.15 -11.30
CA VAL A 231 6.63 20.52 -10.30
C VAL A 231 7.94 19.85 -10.66
N LYS A 232 8.92 20.66 -11.02
CA LYS A 232 10.26 20.20 -11.43
C LYS A 232 10.97 19.50 -10.30
N ASN A 233 11.26 18.22 -10.48
CA ASN A 233 12.16 17.45 -9.66
C ASN A 233 13.05 16.58 -10.57
N ILE A 234 14.23 16.21 -10.09
CA ILE A 234 15.23 15.45 -10.87
C ILE A 234 15.78 14.34 -9.98
N ARG A 235 15.88 13.14 -10.54
CA ARG A 235 16.61 12.02 -9.94
C ARG A 235 17.95 11.84 -10.65
N GLU A 236 19.04 11.78 -9.87
CA GLU A 236 20.39 11.49 -10.34
C GLU A 236 20.94 10.36 -9.45
N GLY A 237 20.97 9.15 -9.97
CA GLY A 237 21.29 7.95 -9.18
C GLY A 237 20.32 7.78 -8.02
N ASP A 238 20.86 7.72 -6.81
CA ASP A 238 20.09 7.54 -5.57
C ASP A 238 19.62 8.87 -4.95
N THR A 239 19.93 10.00 -5.59
CA THR A 239 19.60 11.35 -5.11
C THR A 239 18.41 11.91 -5.88
N VAL A 240 17.39 12.36 -5.17
CA VAL A 240 16.26 13.13 -5.70
C VAL A 240 16.39 14.59 -5.27
N SER A 241 16.24 15.50 -6.20
CA SER A 241 16.32 16.95 -5.99
C SER A 241 15.03 17.63 -6.39
N ILE A 242 14.58 18.59 -5.59
CA ILE A 242 13.39 19.42 -5.84
C ILE A 242 13.71 20.88 -5.51
N TRP A 243 13.12 21.81 -6.25
CA TRP A 243 13.21 23.25 -5.99
C TRP A 243 11.93 23.74 -5.38
N GLY A 244 12.02 24.55 -4.34
CA GLY A 244 10.87 25.16 -3.71
C GLY A 244 10.31 26.37 -4.48
N GLY A 245 9.22 26.93 -3.97
CA GLY A 245 8.51 28.04 -4.60
C GLY A 245 7.70 27.67 -5.84
N GLN A 246 7.47 26.38 -6.07
CA GLN A 246 6.64 25.86 -7.15
C GLN A 246 5.24 25.48 -6.63
N THR A 247 4.20 25.88 -7.36
CA THR A 247 2.82 25.46 -7.09
C THR A 247 2.43 24.37 -8.07
N PRO A 248 1.94 23.20 -7.61
CA PRO A 248 1.40 22.17 -8.49
C PRO A 248 0.30 22.71 -9.40
N GLU A 249 0.32 22.40 -10.70
CA GLU A 249 -0.77 22.72 -11.60
C GLU A 249 -1.90 21.69 -11.48
N SER A 250 -3.16 22.14 -11.53
CA SER A 250 -4.32 21.25 -11.45
C SER A 250 -4.36 20.28 -12.63
N ARG A 251 -4.52 18.99 -12.35
CA ARG A 251 -4.62 17.90 -13.33
C ARG A 251 -5.51 16.79 -12.79
N ASP A 252 -6.29 16.21 -13.69
CA ASP A 252 -7.09 15.04 -13.37
C ASP A 252 -6.22 13.79 -13.23
N ILE A 253 -6.57 12.91 -12.30
CA ILE A 253 -5.76 11.73 -11.96
C ILE A 253 -6.61 10.48 -12.13
N VAL A 254 -6.06 9.50 -12.84
CA VAL A 254 -6.56 8.13 -12.82
C VAL A 254 -5.68 7.32 -11.88
N VAL A 255 -6.25 6.86 -10.77
CA VAL A 255 -5.57 5.97 -9.83
C VAL A 255 -5.64 4.55 -10.37
N PRO A 256 -4.51 3.89 -10.67
CA PRO A 256 -4.51 2.50 -11.09
C PRO A 256 -4.87 1.58 -9.93
N GLY A 257 -5.28 0.34 -10.24
CA GLY A 257 -5.48 -0.71 -9.24
C GLY A 257 -4.19 -1.02 -8.47
N ASP A 258 -4.31 -1.28 -7.17
CA ASP A 258 -3.15 -1.54 -6.30
C ASP A 258 -2.53 -2.90 -6.61
N ILE A 259 -1.26 -2.91 -7.02
CA ILE A 259 -0.49 -4.14 -7.22
C ILE A 259 -0.42 -4.99 -5.95
N SER A 260 -0.42 -4.40 -4.77
CA SER A 260 -0.49 -5.12 -3.51
C SER A 260 -1.81 -5.87 -3.33
N SER A 261 -2.92 -5.29 -3.80
CA SER A 261 -4.23 -5.94 -3.84
C SER A 261 -4.28 -7.04 -4.91
N ALA A 262 -3.69 -6.79 -6.08
CA ALA A 262 -3.55 -7.77 -7.16
C ALA A 262 -2.70 -8.98 -6.74
N ALA A 263 -1.70 -8.76 -5.88
CA ALA A 263 -0.77 -9.79 -5.42
C ALA A 263 -1.46 -11.03 -4.82
N PHE A 264 -2.56 -10.83 -4.08
CA PHE A 264 -3.33 -11.93 -3.51
C PHE A 264 -3.89 -12.85 -4.58
N TRP A 265 -4.48 -12.28 -5.62
CA TRP A 265 -5.06 -13.00 -6.74
C TRP A 265 -4.00 -13.60 -7.67
N ILE A 266 -2.88 -12.89 -7.85
CA ILE A 266 -1.71 -13.41 -8.61
C ILE A 266 -1.22 -14.70 -7.98
N VAL A 267 -0.99 -14.72 -6.66
CA VAL A 267 -0.54 -15.94 -5.95
C VAL A 267 -1.62 -17.02 -5.96
N ALA A 268 -2.90 -16.65 -5.73
CA ALA A 268 -4.01 -17.59 -5.76
C ALA A 268 -4.08 -18.35 -7.09
N ALA A 269 -3.90 -17.65 -8.21
CA ALA A 269 -3.90 -18.27 -9.53
C ALA A 269 -2.59 -19.00 -9.85
N ALA A 270 -1.44 -18.35 -9.63
CA ALA A 270 -0.13 -18.89 -10.00
C ALA A 270 0.19 -20.23 -9.31
N ALA A 271 -0.24 -20.42 -8.05
CA ALA A 271 0.01 -21.62 -7.27
C ALA A 271 -1.01 -22.76 -7.54
N ARG A 272 -1.92 -22.59 -8.51
CA ARG A 272 -2.98 -23.56 -8.77
C ARG A 272 -2.98 -24.00 -10.22
N ASP A 273 -2.74 -25.28 -10.45
CA ASP A 273 -2.82 -25.85 -11.79
C ASP A 273 -4.25 -25.73 -12.36
N GLY A 274 -4.35 -25.30 -13.61
CA GLY A 274 -5.63 -25.05 -14.28
C GLY A 274 -6.28 -23.69 -13.99
N ALA A 275 -5.77 -22.90 -13.06
CA ALA A 275 -6.29 -21.55 -12.84
C ALA A 275 -5.82 -20.57 -13.91
N HIS A 276 -6.68 -19.60 -14.23
CA HIS A 276 -6.39 -18.52 -15.17
C HIS A 276 -7.10 -17.24 -14.75
N ILE A 277 -6.35 -16.16 -14.54
CA ILE A 277 -6.95 -14.87 -14.24
C ILE A 277 -6.37 -13.77 -15.12
N LEU A 278 -7.21 -12.76 -15.38
CA LEU A 278 -6.83 -11.49 -15.98
C LEU A 278 -7.17 -10.37 -15.00
N ILE A 279 -6.18 -9.61 -14.56
CA ILE A 279 -6.36 -8.45 -13.70
C ILE A 279 -6.13 -7.20 -14.52
N ASP A 280 -7.19 -6.39 -14.71
CA ASP A 280 -7.13 -5.19 -15.52
C ASP A 280 -6.84 -3.93 -14.70
N LYS A 281 -6.28 -2.92 -15.35
CA LYS A 281 -6.02 -1.57 -14.81
C LYS A 281 -5.15 -1.55 -13.56
N VAL A 282 -4.20 -2.48 -13.44
CA VAL A 282 -3.26 -2.56 -12.33
C VAL A 282 -2.10 -1.59 -12.52
N GLY A 283 -1.64 -0.98 -11.44
CA GLY A 283 -0.42 -0.17 -11.42
C GLY A 283 0.83 -1.02 -11.66
N LEU A 284 1.58 -0.66 -12.68
CA LEU A 284 2.80 -1.37 -13.11
C LEU A 284 4.07 -0.51 -12.90
N ASN A 285 4.08 0.29 -11.84
CA ASN A 285 5.26 1.08 -11.49
C ASN A 285 6.45 0.15 -11.18
N PRO A 286 7.61 0.30 -11.87
CA PRO A 286 8.79 -0.56 -11.69
C PRO A 286 9.28 -0.63 -10.25
N THR A 287 9.06 0.41 -9.43
CA THR A 287 9.44 0.42 -8.01
C THR A 287 8.46 -0.34 -7.10
N ARG A 288 7.43 -0.96 -7.67
CA ARG A 288 6.35 -1.68 -6.95
C ARG A 288 6.14 -3.12 -7.40
N ILE A 289 6.58 -3.48 -8.60
CA ILE A 289 6.27 -4.77 -9.23
C ILE A 289 7.29 -5.87 -8.92
N GLY A 290 8.10 -5.72 -7.87
CA GLY A 290 9.07 -6.74 -7.46
C GLY A 290 8.45 -8.13 -7.26
N ILE A 291 7.19 -8.20 -6.81
CA ILE A 291 6.46 -9.47 -6.70
C ILE A 291 6.40 -10.22 -8.04
N LEU A 292 6.23 -9.54 -9.18
CA LEU A 292 6.14 -10.20 -10.49
C LEU A 292 7.45 -10.91 -10.82
N GLY A 293 8.59 -10.25 -10.56
CA GLY A 293 9.91 -10.84 -10.72
C GLY A 293 10.12 -12.08 -9.85
N VAL A 294 9.68 -12.02 -8.57
CA VAL A 294 9.73 -13.18 -7.66
C VAL A 294 8.86 -14.31 -8.18
N MET A 295 7.62 -14.04 -8.55
CA MET A 295 6.69 -15.08 -9.04
C MET A 295 7.20 -15.73 -10.33
N ILE A 296 7.84 -14.97 -11.25
CA ILE A 296 8.47 -15.52 -12.46
C ILE A 296 9.64 -16.45 -12.07
N ARG A 297 10.50 -16.06 -11.12
CA ARG A 297 11.59 -16.93 -10.61
C ARG A 297 11.05 -18.20 -9.95
N MET A 298 9.89 -18.10 -9.31
CA MET A 298 9.17 -19.27 -8.77
C MET A 298 8.50 -20.14 -9.84
N GLY A 299 8.55 -19.75 -11.12
CA GLY A 299 8.01 -20.50 -12.25
C GLY A 299 6.56 -20.16 -12.64
N ALA A 300 6.00 -19.07 -12.09
CA ALA A 300 4.69 -18.60 -12.52
C ALA A 300 4.72 -18.08 -13.97
N ARG A 301 3.63 -18.33 -14.70
CA ARG A 301 3.44 -17.83 -16.06
C ARG A 301 2.62 -16.54 -16.00
N LEU A 302 3.30 -15.40 -16.16
CA LEU A 302 2.74 -14.06 -16.13
C LEU A 302 2.90 -13.38 -17.48
N ILE A 303 1.87 -12.68 -17.94
CA ILE A 303 1.91 -11.85 -19.14
C ILE A 303 1.45 -10.46 -18.76
N GLU A 304 2.35 -9.50 -18.86
CA GLU A 304 2.08 -8.09 -18.58
C GLU A 304 1.80 -7.35 -19.88
N ARG A 305 0.80 -6.47 -19.88
CA ARG A 305 0.52 -5.52 -20.96
C ARG A 305 0.38 -4.15 -20.35
N VAL A 306 1.30 -3.26 -20.68
CA VAL A 306 1.35 -1.89 -20.15
C VAL A 306 0.61 -0.97 -21.10
N ASP A 307 -0.37 -0.23 -20.57
CA ASP A 307 -1.05 0.87 -21.23
C ASP A 307 -0.47 2.17 -20.66
N GLU A 308 0.14 2.98 -21.47
CA GLU A 308 0.72 4.24 -21.04
C GLU A 308 -0.38 5.29 -20.90
N SER A 309 -0.61 5.75 -19.68
CA SER A 309 -1.46 6.93 -19.46
C SER A 309 -1.25 7.54 -18.08
N GLY A 310 -1.29 8.85 -18.01
CA GLY A 310 -1.33 9.60 -16.76
C GLY A 310 -0.01 9.65 -15.98
N CYS A 311 -0.12 9.77 -14.66
CA CYS A 311 1.02 9.97 -13.77
C CYS A 311 1.72 8.67 -13.36
N GLU A 312 1.05 7.52 -13.49
CA GLU A 312 1.56 6.20 -13.13
C GLU A 312 1.35 5.20 -14.27
N PRO A 313 2.31 4.29 -14.53
CA PRO A 313 2.12 3.20 -15.47
C PRO A 313 0.98 2.29 -15.01
N MET A 314 0.08 1.95 -15.92
CA MET A 314 -1.07 1.09 -15.66
C MET A 314 -1.20 0.05 -16.77
N GLY A 315 -1.77 -1.10 -16.47
CA GLY A 315 -1.95 -2.13 -17.47
C GLY A 315 -2.74 -3.34 -17.00
N SER A 316 -2.52 -4.48 -17.64
CA SER A 316 -3.12 -5.74 -17.24
C SER A 316 -2.08 -6.82 -16.97
N ILE A 317 -2.41 -7.72 -16.05
CA ILE A 317 -1.62 -8.89 -15.69
C ILE A 317 -2.47 -10.13 -15.94
N GLU A 318 -2.02 -10.99 -16.85
CA GLU A 318 -2.61 -12.31 -17.09
C GLU A 318 -1.76 -13.36 -16.38
N VAL A 319 -2.40 -14.19 -15.55
CA VAL A 319 -1.74 -15.24 -14.76
C VAL A 319 -2.29 -16.59 -15.13
N ILE A 320 -1.40 -17.50 -15.49
CA ILE A 320 -1.72 -18.89 -15.82
C ILE A 320 -1.09 -19.77 -14.74
N GLY A 321 -1.93 -20.54 -14.06
CA GLY A 321 -1.54 -21.36 -12.93
C GLY A 321 -0.64 -22.55 -13.28
N GLY A 322 0.08 -23.02 -12.27
CA GLY A 322 1.01 -24.13 -12.38
C GLY A 322 1.65 -24.50 -11.05
N LYS A 323 2.78 -25.19 -11.11
CA LYS A 323 3.56 -25.55 -9.94
C LYS A 323 4.64 -24.51 -9.67
N LEU A 324 4.73 -24.06 -8.44
CA LEU A 324 5.76 -23.14 -8.01
C LEU A 324 6.99 -23.88 -7.46
N LYS A 325 8.15 -23.25 -7.59
CA LYS A 325 9.43 -23.70 -7.02
C LYS A 325 9.95 -22.66 -6.04
N ALA A 326 10.67 -23.11 -5.06
CA ALA A 326 11.32 -22.24 -4.07
C ALA A 326 12.32 -21.28 -4.72
N THR A 327 12.55 -20.14 -4.05
CA THR A 327 13.49 -19.10 -4.49
C THR A 327 14.10 -18.38 -3.29
N GLU A 328 15.05 -17.52 -3.55
CA GLU A 328 15.59 -16.57 -2.57
C GLU A 328 15.02 -15.18 -2.86
N ILE A 329 14.64 -14.45 -1.77
CA ILE A 329 14.07 -13.11 -1.79
C ILE A 329 14.87 -12.26 -0.81
N GLY A 330 15.53 -11.19 -1.27
CA GLY A 330 16.37 -10.38 -0.38
C GLY A 330 17.06 -9.22 -1.10
N GLY A 331 17.89 -8.49 -0.37
CA GLY A 331 18.70 -7.40 -0.92
C GLY A 331 17.88 -6.24 -1.48
N GLU A 332 18.32 -5.74 -2.63
CA GLU A 332 17.78 -4.52 -3.25
C GLU A 332 16.32 -4.66 -3.76
N GLU A 333 15.81 -5.87 -3.90
CA GLU A 333 14.41 -6.06 -4.33
C GLU A 333 13.40 -5.85 -3.19
N ILE A 334 13.80 -6.00 -1.92
CA ILE A 334 12.90 -5.88 -0.76
C ILE A 334 12.08 -4.59 -0.76
N PRO A 335 12.62 -3.39 -1.01
CA PRO A 335 11.83 -2.17 -1.08
C PRO A 335 10.69 -2.20 -2.09
N THR A 336 10.83 -2.96 -3.18
CA THR A 336 9.85 -3.03 -4.27
C THR A 336 8.71 -4.01 -4.02
N LEU A 337 8.83 -4.87 -2.99
CA LEU A 337 7.89 -5.95 -2.68
C LEU A 337 7.66 -6.18 -1.17
N ILE A 338 8.20 -5.33 -0.31
CA ILE A 338 8.16 -5.54 1.15
C ILE A 338 6.75 -5.74 1.70
N ASP A 339 5.76 -5.07 1.10
CA ASP A 339 4.37 -5.18 1.51
C ASP A 339 3.71 -6.47 1.00
N GLU A 340 4.29 -7.13 0.02
CA GLU A 340 3.85 -8.39 -0.59
C GLU A 340 4.48 -9.63 0.09
N VAL A 341 5.45 -9.46 1.01
CA VAL A 341 6.08 -10.58 1.73
C VAL A 341 5.07 -11.51 2.39
N PRO A 342 3.98 -11.06 3.05
CA PRO A 342 3.00 -11.98 3.62
C PRO A 342 2.39 -12.94 2.59
N ILE A 343 1.99 -12.45 1.42
CA ILE A 343 1.42 -13.31 0.36
C ILE A 343 2.49 -14.12 -0.38
N LEU A 344 3.71 -13.61 -0.54
CA LEU A 344 4.84 -14.37 -1.07
C LEU A 344 5.23 -15.51 -0.15
N SER A 345 5.06 -15.35 1.17
CA SER A 345 5.26 -16.45 2.14
C SER A 345 4.23 -17.56 1.97
N VAL A 346 3.02 -17.24 1.55
CA VAL A 346 2.00 -18.24 1.16
C VAL A 346 2.41 -18.93 -0.14
N ALA A 347 2.91 -18.19 -1.13
CA ALA A 347 3.46 -18.79 -2.35
C ALA A 347 4.61 -19.75 -2.04
N ALA A 348 5.52 -19.36 -1.13
CA ALA A 348 6.62 -20.21 -0.64
C ALA A 348 6.13 -21.49 0.04
N ALA A 349 5.07 -21.41 0.86
CA ALA A 349 4.47 -22.57 1.52
C ALA A 349 3.84 -23.56 0.52
N LEU A 350 3.46 -23.11 -0.68
CA LEU A 350 2.88 -23.89 -1.77
C LEU A 350 3.92 -24.31 -2.82
N ALA A 351 5.16 -23.88 -2.72
CA ALA A 351 6.23 -24.14 -3.65
C ALA A 351 6.99 -25.44 -3.31
N GLU A 352 7.59 -26.07 -4.31
CA GLU A 352 8.51 -27.20 -4.09
C GLU A 352 9.87 -26.66 -3.63
N GLY A 353 10.37 -27.15 -2.48
CA GLY A 353 11.65 -26.77 -1.90
C GLY A 353 11.54 -25.77 -0.76
N THR A 354 12.64 -25.07 -0.44
CA THR A 354 12.74 -24.14 0.68
C THR A 354 13.06 -22.75 0.18
N THR A 355 12.16 -21.81 0.44
CA THR A 355 12.30 -20.38 0.10
C THR A 355 12.92 -19.64 1.27
N VAL A 356 13.91 -18.79 1.00
CA VAL A 356 14.56 -17.92 1.99
C VAL A 356 14.18 -16.48 1.74
N ILE A 357 13.66 -15.80 2.77
CA ILE A 357 13.36 -14.36 2.76
C ILE A 357 14.30 -13.69 3.77
N LYS A 358 15.04 -12.68 3.35
CA LYS A 358 16.02 -11.97 4.18
C LYS A 358 15.99 -10.45 3.92
N ASP A 359 16.72 -9.67 4.72
CA ASP A 359 16.83 -8.21 4.60
C ASP A 359 15.51 -7.44 4.78
N ALA A 360 14.49 -8.10 5.34
CA ALA A 360 13.12 -7.57 5.48
C ALA A 360 12.81 -7.07 6.90
N LYS A 361 13.81 -6.59 7.67
CA LYS A 361 13.67 -6.14 9.06
C LYS A 361 12.56 -5.12 9.30
N GLU A 362 12.27 -4.27 8.32
CA GLU A 362 11.18 -3.27 8.39
C GLU A 362 9.79 -3.90 8.60
N LEU A 363 9.60 -5.18 8.29
CA LEU A 363 8.35 -5.90 8.55
C LEU A 363 8.03 -6.04 10.04
N ARG A 364 9.05 -5.96 10.92
CA ARG A 364 8.89 -6.04 12.38
C ARG A 364 8.17 -4.84 12.99
N VAL A 365 8.12 -3.71 12.27
CA VAL A 365 7.58 -2.42 12.76
C VAL A 365 6.43 -1.88 11.89
N LYS A 366 5.78 -2.77 11.14
CA LYS A 366 4.57 -2.45 10.37
C LYS A 366 3.32 -2.42 11.28
N GLU A 367 2.15 -2.69 10.73
CA GLU A 367 0.87 -2.77 11.45
C GLU A 367 0.91 -3.84 12.56
N SER A 368 1.59 -4.95 12.27
CA SER A 368 2.01 -6.01 13.20
C SER A 368 3.49 -6.32 13.00
N ASP A 369 4.07 -7.17 13.84
CA ASP A 369 5.32 -7.87 13.49
C ASP A 369 4.97 -8.93 12.44
N ARG A 370 5.07 -8.55 11.15
CA ARG A 370 4.67 -9.40 10.02
C ARG A 370 5.51 -10.66 9.89
N ILE A 371 6.79 -10.63 10.32
CA ILE A 371 7.65 -11.82 10.28
C ILE A 371 7.10 -12.87 11.24
N SER A 372 6.91 -12.51 12.52
CA SER A 372 6.37 -13.44 13.52
C SER A 372 4.95 -13.86 13.20
N ALA A 373 4.10 -12.93 12.75
CA ALA A 373 2.72 -13.23 12.40
C ALA A 373 2.59 -14.25 11.26
N VAL A 374 3.41 -14.12 10.21
CA VAL A 374 3.46 -15.06 9.08
C VAL A 374 4.00 -16.41 9.56
N ALA A 375 5.12 -16.42 10.26
CA ALA A 375 5.75 -17.66 10.72
C ALA A 375 4.82 -18.48 11.63
N GLU A 376 4.17 -17.84 12.60
CA GLU A 376 3.22 -18.49 13.49
C GLU A 376 2.03 -19.08 12.75
N ASN A 377 1.40 -18.30 11.87
CA ASN A 377 0.22 -18.75 11.14
C ASN A 377 0.54 -19.85 10.12
N LEU A 378 1.68 -19.81 9.44
CA LEU A 378 2.13 -20.90 8.56
C LEU A 378 2.39 -22.19 9.35
N ARG A 379 3.03 -22.10 10.53
CA ARG A 379 3.22 -23.28 11.42
C ARG A 379 1.90 -23.90 11.85
N ARG A 380 0.86 -23.10 12.13
CA ARG A 380 -0.49 -23.59 12.42
C ARG A 380 -1.09 -24.37 11.24
N MET A 381 -0.77 -23.97 10.01
CA MET A 381 -1.17 -24.67 8.79
C MET A 381 -0.29 -25.87 8.43
N GLY A 382 0.68 -26.22 9.30
CA GLY A 382 1.55 -27.39 9.14
C GLY A 382 2.79 -27.15 8.28
N VAL A 383 3.15 -25.90 8.01
CA VAL A 383 4.33 -25.50 7.22
C VAL A 383 5.54 -25.36 8.14
N PRO A 384 6.70 -26.01 7.85
CA PRO A 384 7.95 -25.76 8.54
C PRO A 384 8.46 -24.34 8.22
N VAL A 385 8.68 -23.54 9.27
CA VAL A 385 9.18 -22.18 9.14
C VAL A 385 10.26 -21.94 10.19
N GLU A 386 11.43 -21.47 9.76
CA GLU A 386 12.47 -20.92 10.64
C GLU A 386 12.41 -19.40 10.56
N GLU A 387 12.34 -18.73 11.73
CA GLU A 387 12.20 -17.30 11.85
C GLU A 387 13.55 -16.67 12.20
N PHE A 388 13.95 -15.60 11.45
CA PHE A 388 15.16 -14.82 11.68
C PHE A 388 14.82 -13.39 12.12
N ALA A 389 15.83 -12.64 12.54
CA ALA A 389 15.65 -11.26 12.97
C ALA A 389 15.11 -10.34 11.87
N ASP A 390 15.41 -10.65 10.60
CA ASP A 390 15.12 -9.85 9.43
C ASP A 390 14.45 -10.63 8.29
N GLY A 391 13.93 -11.85 8.59
CA GLY A 391 13.30 -12.68 7.57
C GLY A 391 12.88 -14.04 8.08
N MET A 392 12.76 -15.01 7.17
CA MET A 392 12.36 -16.38 7.49
C MET A 392 12.73 -17.34 6.37
N GLU A 393 12.85 -18.61 6.74
CA GLU A 393 12.98 -19.74 5.82
C GLU A 393 11.69 -20.57 5.86
N ILE A 394 11.12 -20.88 4.70
CA ILE A 394 9.84 -21.54 4.55
C ILE A 394 10.01 -22.78 3.67
N THR A 395 9.79 -23.97 4.22
CA THR A 395 9.79 -25.20 3.43
C THR A 395 8.37 -25.52 2.97
N GLY A 396 8.18 -25.55 1.67
CA GLY A 396 6.87 -25.82 1.08
C GLY A 396 6.35 -27.22 1.38
N VAL A 397 5.04 -27.38 1.39
CA VAL A 397 4.35 -28.62 1.71
C VAL A 397 3.35 -29.01 0.59
N GLU A 398 3.15 -30.29 0.39
CA GLU A 398 2.14 -30.77 -0.59
C GLU A 398 0.70 -30.40 -0.18
N LYS A 399 0.46 -30.29 1.12
CA LYS A 399 -0.89 -30.08 1.68
C LYS A 399 -0.83 -29.12 2.86
N LEU A 400 -1.47 -27.99 2.70
CA LEU A 400 -1.77 -27.10 3.85
C LEU A 400 -2.92 -27.68 4.66
N LYS A 401 -2.88 -27.51 5.99
CA LYS A 401 -3.97 -27.87 6.90
C LYS A 401 -4.82 -26.64 7.22
N GLY A 402 -6.13 -26.80 7.21
CA GLY A 402 -7.04 -25.79 7.72
C GLY A 402 -6.73 -25.49 9.18
N ALA A 403 -6.74 -24.22 9.56
CA ALA A 403 -6.34 -23.77 10.89
C ALA A 403 -7.09 -22.49 11.29
N GLU A 404 -7.02 -22.17 12.59
CA GLU A 404 -7.44 -20.87 13.09
C GLU A 404 -6.27 -19.88 13.00
N ILE A 405 -6.48 -18.80 12.24
CA ILE A 405 -5.49 -17.79 11.89
C ILE A 405 -5.79 -16.50 12.64
N GLN A 406 -4.77 -15.86 13.16
CA GLN A 406 -4.85 -14.57 13.82
C GLN A 406 -4.35 -13.47 12.87
N SER A 407 -5.23 -12.54 12.48
CA SER A 407 -4.85 -11.39 11.65
C SER A 407 -3.97 -10.38 12.40
N LEU A 408 -4.10 -10.33 13.72
CA LEU A 408 -3.47 -9.32 14.60
C LEU A 408 -3.83 -7.87 14.19
N GLY A 409 -4.99 -7.67 13.55
CA GLY A 409 -5.41 -6.37 13.02
C GLY A 409 -4.64 -5.93 11.77
N ASP A 410 -3.88 -6.83 11.14
CA ASP A 410 -3.14 -6.55 9.92
C ASP A 410 -3.85 -7.14 8.70
N HIS A 411 -4.34 -6.24 7.83
CA HIS A 411 -5.09 -6.60 6.63
C HIS A 411 -4.31 -7.51 5.68
N ARG A 412 -2.96 -7.36 5.59
CA ARG A 412 -2.13 -8.20 4.71
C ARG A 412 -1.99 -9.62 5.24
N ILE A 413 -1.92 -9.77 6.56
CA ILE A 413 -1.97 -11.10 7.19
C ILE A 413 -3.33 -11.74 6.96
N ALA A 414 -4.42 -11.00 7.23
CA ALA A 414 -5.78 -11.51 7.02
C ALA A 414 -6.00 -12.02 5.59
N MET A 415 -5.68 -11.19 4.58
CA MET A 415 -5.88 -11.55 3.17
C MET A 415 -4.93 -12.65 2.69
N ALA A 416 -3.65 -12.63 3.10
CA ALA A 416 -2.70 -13.68 2.71
C ALA A 416 -3.15 -15.07 3.18
N PHE A 417 -3.61 -15.16 4.43
CA PHE A 417 -4.08 -16.43 4.97
C PHE A 417 -5.50 -16.82 4.53
N ALA A 418 -6.32 -15.86 4.10
CA ALA A 418 -7.54 -16.16 3.36
C ALA A 418 -7.22 -16.85 2.02
N ILE A 419 -6.21 -16.35 1.28
CA ILE A 419 -5.72 -17.05 0.08
C ILE A 419 -5.13 -18.42 0.42
N ALA A 420 -4.32 -18.55 1.47
CA ALA A 420 -3.81 -19.85 1.91
C ALA A 420 -4.93 -20.87 2.20
N GLY A 421 -6.04 -20.40 2.79
CA GLY A 421 -7.23 -21.20 3.05
C GLY A 421 -7.87 -21.82 1.80
N LEU A 422 -7.73 -21.19 0.62
CA LEU A 422 -8.20 -21.75 -0.65
C LEU A 422 -7.46 -23.05 -1.06
N PHE A 423 -6.30 -23.32 -0.46
CA PHE A 423 -5.47 -24.50 -0.73
C PHE A 423 -5.52 -25.53 0.40
N ALA A 424 -5.97 -25.14 1.59
CA ALA A 424 -5.88 -25.95 2.79
C ALA A 424 -6.91 -27.10 2.81
N GLU A 425 -6.52 -28.24 3.33
CA GLU A 425 -7.45 -29.35 3.62
C GLU A 425 -8.22 -29.03 4.92
N GLY A 426 -9.55 -29.10 4.87
CA GLY A 426 -10.44 -28.67 5.94
C GLY A 426 -10.84 -27.21 5.81
N GLU A 427 -11.27 -26.60 6.92
CA GLU A 427 -11.73 -25.23 6.99
C GLU A 427 -10.65 -24.34 7.64
N THR A 428 -10.39 -23.19 7.06
CA THR A 428 -9.53 -22.15 7.66
C THR A 428 -10.39 -21.02 8.18
N ILE A 429 -10.17 -20.61 9.43
CA ILE A 429 -10.92 -19.54 10.09
C ILE A 429 -9.97 -18.38 10.35
N ILE A 430 -10.23 -17.23 9.74
CA ILE A 430 -9.43 -16.01 9.94
C ILE A 430 -10.16 -15.11 10.93
N ARG A 431 -9.51 -14.80 12.05
CA ARG A 431 -10.04 -13.93 13.12
C ARG A 431 -9.66 -12.48 12.88
N GLY A 432 -10.60 -11.57 13.14
CA GLY A 432 -10.37 -10.12 13.11
C GLY A 432 -10.18 -9.59 11.70
N VAL A 433 -11.06 -9.91 10.77
CA VAL A 433 -10.96 -9.54 9.34
C VAL A 433 -11.43 -8.14 9.02
N ASP A 434 -11.98 -7.39 9.97
CA ASP A 434 -12.44 -6.00 9.78
C ASP A 434 -11.32 -5.09 9.24
N CYS A 435 -10.07 -5.38 9.59
CA CYS A 435 -8.90 -4.66 9.10
C CYS A 435 -8.72 -4.69 7.56
N ILE A 436 -9.37 -5.63 6.86
CA ILE A 436 -9.30 -5.73 5.38
C ILE A 436 -9.87 -4.47 4.72
N GLU A 437 -10.93 -3.88 5.28
CA GLU A 437 -11.58 -2.68 4.76
C GLU A 437 -10.66 -1.44 4.70
N THR A 438 -9.53 -1.46 5.39
CA THR A 438 -8.55 -0.37 5.34
C THR A 438 -7.86 -0.22 3.98
N SER A 439 -7.75 -1.32 3.21
CA SER A 439 -7.00 -1.32 1.95
C SER A 439 -7.66 -2.09 0.81
N TYR A 440 -8.59 -2.99 1.10
CA TYR A 440 -9.31 -3.75 0.07
C TYR A 440 -10.79 -3.92 0.41
N PRO A 441 -11.58 -2.84 0.32
CA PRO A 441 -13.03 -2.95 0.43
C PRO A 441 -13.57 -3.94 -0.62
N GLY A 442 -14.35 -4.92 -0.18
CA GLY A 442 -14.94 -5.93 -1.06
C GLY A 442 -14.15 -7.24 -1.23
N PHE A 443 -12.93 -7.38 -0.71
CA PHE A 443 -12.12 -8.61 -0.81
C PHE A 443 -12.87 -9.87 -0.34
N ILE A 444 -13.55 -9.79 0.79
CA ILE A 444 -14.28 -10.94 1.36
C ILE A 444 -15.37 -11.41 0.38
N ARG A 445 -16.13 -10.47 -0.19
CA ARG A 445 -17.18 -10.78 -1.16
C ARG A 445 -16.63 -11.44 -2.43
N GLU A 446 -15.52 -10.92 -2.96
CA GLU A 446 -14.86 -11.49 -4.14
C GLU A 446 -14.35 -12.91 -3.87
N LEU A 447 -13.77 -13.13 -2.67
CA LEU A 447 -13.31 -14.44 -2.23
C LEU A 447 -14.48 -15.43 -2.09
N GLU A 448 -15.61 -15.01 -1.52
CA GLU A 448 -16.82 -15.84 -1.40
C GLU A 448 -17.42 -16.17 -2.77
N GLN A 449 -17.46 -15.22 -3.69
CA GLN A 449 -17.90 -15.47 -5.08
C GLN A 449 -17.02 -16.52 -5.74
N LEU A 450 -15.70 -16.43 -5.59
CA LEU A 450 -14.77 -17.43 -6.13
C LEU A 450 -15.02 -18.82 -5.51
N GLN A 451 -15.29 -18.92 -4.22
CA GLN A 451 -15.61 -20.18 -3.55
C GLN A 451 -16.94 -20.81 -4.03
N VAL A 452 -17.93 -19.98 -4.39
CA VAL A 452 -19.21 -20.46 -4.94
C VAL A 452 -19.04 -20.99 -6.37
N MET A 453 -18.26 -20.30 -7.19
CA MET A 453 -18.03 -20.68 -8.60
C MET A 453 -17.23 -21.97 -8.77
N SER A 454 -16.39 -22.32 -7.79
CA SER A 454 -15.51 -23.49 -7.83
C SER A 454 -16.12 -24.75 -7.18
N ARG A 455 -17.40 -24.71 -6.80
CA ARG A 455 -18.18 -25.88 -6.35
C ARG A 455 -18.77 -26.65 -7.53
#